data_ce347e237fdcfc0ff7f2f086d538dcf5
#
_entry.id   ce347e237fdcfc0ff7f2f086d538dcf5
#
_cell.length_a   1.000
_cell.length_b   1.000
_cell.length_c   1.000
_cell.angle_alpha   90.00
_cell.angle_beta   90.00
_cell.angle_gamma   90.00
#
_symmetry.space_group_name_H-M   'P 1'
#
loop_
_entity.id
_entity.type
_entity.pdbx_description
1 polymer ?
#
loop_
_entity_poly.entity_id
_entity_poly.type
_entity_poly.pdbx_seq_one_letter_code
_entity_poly.pdbx_strand_id
1 'polypeptide(L)'
;ARYHVVPADRLVAVPEGVTAEQAAAVLLQGMTAHYLACSTFPLKEGHRALVHAAAGGVGLLLVQIAKMRGATVYGTVSTEEKARLAREAGADEVILYTEKDFAEEIARLTGGEGVDVVYDSVGRATFEASLRSLRPRGYMVSYGQSSGPVEPLDVQLLNRHGSLFLTRPSLA
;
A
#
# COMPACT_ATOMS: atom_id res chain seq x y z
N ALA A 1 5.14 14.77 -26.91
CA ALA A 1 4.28 15.64 -27.75
C ALA A 1 4.11 17.00 -27.07
N ARG A 2 4.09 18.10 -27.87
CA ARG A 2 3.89 19.46 -27.33
C ARG A 2 2.42 19.72 -26.99
N TYR A 3 1.51 19.00 -27.65
CA TYR A 3 0.05 19.09 -27.46
C TYR A 3 -0.55 17.69 -27.49
N HIS A 4 -1.61 17.48 -26.72
CA HIS A 4 -2.38 16.26 -26.69
C HIS A 4 -3.87 16.59 -26.66
N VAL A 5 -4.67 15.88 -27.44
CA VAL A 5 -6.12 16.04 -27.46
C VAL A 5 -6.75 15.03 -26.52
N VAL A 6 -7.46 15.50 -25.53
CA VAL A 6 -8.17 14.67 -24.55
C VAL A 6 -9.57 15.24 -24.28
N PRO A 7 -10.54 14.41 -23.85
CA PRO A 7 -11.86 14.89 -23.39
C PRO A 7 -11.69 15.87 -22.21
N ALA A 8 -12.41 16.98 -22.24
CA ALA A 8 -12.26 18.07 -21.27
C ALA A 8 -12.66 17.64 -19.85
N ASP A 9 -13.59 16.71 -19.72
CA ASP A 9 -14.06 16.10 -18.46
C ASP A 9 -13.01 15.22 -17.75
N ARG A 10 -11.93 14.91 -18.46
CA ARG A 10 -10.78 14.15 -17.92
C ARG A 10 -9.59 15.02 -17.56
N LEU A 11 -9.73 16.34 -17.64
CA LEU A 11 -8.68 17.28 -17.28
C LEU A 11 -8.82 17.69 -15.82
N VAL A 12 -7.69 17.74 -15.14
CA VAL A 12 -7.56 18.31 -13.80
C VAL A 12 -6.67 19.55 -13.91
N ALA A 13 -7.16 20.68 -13.42
CA ALA A 13 -6.35 21.90 -13.37
C ALA A 13 -5.16 21.69 -12.41
N VAL A 14 -3.98 22.08 -12.88
CA VAL A 14 -2.79 22.07 -12.01
C VAL A 14 -2.93 23.23 -11.01
N PRO A 15 -2.86 22.96 -9.69
CA PRO A 15 -2.96 24.01 -8.67
C PRO A 15 -1.85 25.05 -8.81
N GLU A 16 -2.12 26.27 -8.37
CA GLU A 16 -1.11 27.32 -8.31
C GLU A 16 0.06 26.89 -7.40
N GLY A 17 1.28 27.17 -7.81
CA GLY A 17 2.50 26.76 -7.09
C GLY A 17 2.98 25.33 -7.35
N VAL A 18 2.24 24.53 -8.14
CA VAL A 18 2.66 23.18 -8.54
C VAL A 18 3.21 23.21 -9.97
N THR A 19 4.43 22.69 -10.18
CA THR A 19 5.01 22.60 -11.53
C THR A 19 4.36 21.48 -12.35
N ALA A 20 4.47 21.54 -13.68
CA ALA A 20 3.97 20.49 -14.56
C ALA A 20 4.62 19.12 -14.28
N GLU A 21 5.92 19.12 -13.96
CA GLU A 21 6.66 17.92 -13.61
C GLU A 21 6.14 17.30 -12.29
N GLN A 22 5.90 18.13 -11.28
CA GLN A 22 5.32 17.68 -10.01
C GLN A 22 3.92 17.12 -10.22
N ALA A 23 3.07 17.83 -10.96
CA ALA A 23 1.72 17.38 -11.27
C ALA A 23 1.75 16.03 -12.01
N ALA A 24 2.60 15.88 -13.02
CA ALA A 24 2.74 14.63 -13.77
C ALA A 24 3.25 13.48 -12.89
N ALA A 25 4.17 13.76 -11.95
CA ALA A 25 4.74 12.75 -11.07
C ALA A 25 3.75 12.23 -10.01
N VAL A 26 2.84 13.09 -9.51
CA VAL A 26 2.00 12.72 -8.36
C VAL A 26 0.55 12.39 -8.72
N LEU A 27 0.04 12.79 -9.88
CA LEU A 27 -1.40 12.71 -10.17
C LEU A 27 -1.93 11.28 -10.03
N LEU A 28 -1.39 10.32 -10.80
CA LEU A 28 -1.84 8.93 -10.76
C LEU A 28 -1.52 8.27 -9.41
N GLN A 29 -0.30 8.42 -8.95
CA GLN A 29 0.17 7.81 -7.69
C GLN A 29 -0.55 8.42 -6.48
N GLY A 30 -0.77 9.72 -6.46
CA GLY A 30 -1.44 10.43 -5.38
C GLY A 30 -2.94 10.09 -5.31
N MET A 31 -3.64 10.07 -6.44
CA MET A 31 -5.03 9.61 -6.48
C MET A 31 -5.14 8.16 -5.99
N THR A 32 -4.21 7.29 -6.42
CA THR A 32 -4.18 5.90 -5.97
C THR A 32 -3.96 5.81 -4.46
N ALA A 33 -2.94 6.44 -3.93
CA ALA A 33 -2.66 6.44 -2.50
C ALA A 33 -3.82 7.02 -1.68
N HIS A 34 -4.44 8.09 -2.17
CA HIS A 34 -5.58 8.74 -1.52
C HIS A 34 -6.78 7.81 -1.43
N TYR A 35 -7.24 7.22 -2.55
CA TYR A 35 -8.44 6.38 -2.49
C TYR A 35 -8.18 5.09 -1.68
N LEU A 36 -6.97 4.54 -1.72
CA LEU A 36 -6.60 3.38 -0.91
C LEU A 36 -6.74 3.67 0.58
N ALA A 37 -6.18 4.80 1.05
CA ALA A 37 -6.14 5.16 2.47
C ALA A 37 -7.42 5.84 2.98
N CYS A 38 -8.24 6.43 2.09
CA CYS A 38 -9.39 7.23 2.49
C CYS A 38 -10.74 6.58 2.16
N SER A 39 -10.80 5.76 1.10
CA SER A 39 -12.05 5.17 0.62
C SER A 39 -12.07 3.65 0.71
N THR A 40 -11.02 2.98 0.24
CA THR A 40 -10.96 1.50 0.24
C THR A 40 -10.87 0.95 1.65
N PHE A 41 -9.92 1.43 2.43
CA PHE A 41 -9.85 1.21 3.87
C PHE A 41 -9.56 2.54 4.54
N PRO A 42 -10.59 3.24 5.06
CA PRO A 42 -10.42 4.54 5.68
C PRO A 42 -9.54 4.45 6.93
N LEU A 43 -8.26 4.75 6.76
CA LEU A 43 -7.30 4.76 7.87
C LEU A 43 -7.70 5.77 8.94
N LYS A 44 -7.45 5.41 10.18
CA LYS A 44 -7.70 6.22 11.38
C LYS A 44 -6.53 6.09 12.35
N GLU A 45 -6.48 6.96 13.32
CA GLU A 45 -5.57 6.87 14.45
C GLU A 45 -5.66 5.49 15.12
N GLY A 46 -4.51 4.92 15.42
CA GLY A 46 -4.37 3.60 16.03
C GLY A 46 -4.43 2.41 15.07
N HIS A 47 -4.79 2.60 13.79
CA HIS A 47 -4.69 1.53 12.82
C HIS A 47 -3.23 1.20 12.49
N ARG A 48 -2.97 -0.09 12.21
CA ARG A 48 -1.68 -0.61 11.73
C ARG A 48 -1.81 -0.96 10.25
N ALA A 49 -0.94 -0.42 9.43
CA ALA A 49 -0.94 -0.65 7.98
C ALA A 49 0.39 -1.24 7.51
N LEU A 50 0.35 -2.33 6.76
CA LEU A 50 1.49 -2.86 6.02
C LEU A 50 1.43 -2.37 4.57
N VAL A 51 2.49 -1.71 4.11
CA VAL A 51 2.61 -1.18 2.75
C VAL A 51 3.74 -1.90 2.02
N HIS A 52 3.39 -2.72 1.02
CA HIS A 52 4.39 -3.33 0.15
C HIS A 52 4.95 -2.32 -0.85
N ALA A 53 6.22 -2.52 -1.24
CA ALA A 53 6.95 -1.58 -2.09
C ALA A 53 6.87 -0.12 -1.57
N ALA A 54 7.09 0.06 -0.27
CA ALA A 54 6.90 1.32 0.45
C ALA A 54 7.72 2.50 -0.11
N ALA A 55 8.84 2.23 -0.81
CA ALA A 55 9.65 3.25 -1.49
C ALA A 55 9.26 3.46 -2.96
N GLY A 56 8.19 2.84 -3.45
CA GLY A 56 7.65 3.06 -4.79
C GLY A 56 6.81 4.33 -4.88
N GLY A 57 6.44 4.74 -6.11
CA GLY A 57 5.69 5.99 -6.33
C GLY A 57 4.37 6.09 -5.54
N VAL A 58 3.56 5.03 -5.53
CA VAL A 58 2.35 4.96 -4.67
C VAL A 58 2.74 4.75 -3.22
N GLY A 59 3.74 3.89 -2.94
CA GLY A 59 4.15 3.52 -1.60
C GLY A 59 4.55 4.72 -0.74
N LEU A 60 5.41 5.59 -1.24
CA LEU A 60 5.86 6.80 -0.53
C LEU A 60 4.71 7.74 -0.17
N LEU A 61 3.78 7.95 -1.10
CA LEU A 61 2.61 8.81 -0.86
C LEU A 61 1.61 8.14 0.08
N LEU A 62 1.42 6.83 -0.03
CA LEU A 62 0.53 6.07 0.85
C LEU A 62 1.06 6.05 2.30
N VAL A 63 2.38 5.89 2.49
CA VAL A 63 3.02 6.03 3.80
C VAL A 63 2.73 7.39 4.41
N GLN A 64 2.96 8.49 3.66
CA GLN A 64 2.71 9.85 4.14
C GLN A 64 1.22 10.05 4.51
N ILE A 65 0.29 9.66 3.64
CA ILE A 65 -1.15 9.79 3.91
C ILE A 65 -1.54 8.95 5.14
N ALA A 66 -1.03 7.73 5.27
CA ALA A 66 -1.30 6.88 6.42
C ALA A 66 -0.82 7.52 7.73
N LYS A 67 0.37 8.13 7.72
CA LYS A 67 0.91 8.87 8.88
C LYS A 67 0.07 10.10 9.21
N MET A 68 -0.35 10.88 8.20
CA MET A 68 -1.26 12.02 8.40
C MET A 68 -2.60 11.59 9.02
N ARG A 69 -3.02 10.33 8.82
CA ARG A 69 -4.24 9.75 9.40
C ARG A 69 -4.00 9.12 10.79
N GLY A 70 -2.80 9.19 11.33
CA GLY A 70 -2.44 8.67 12.65
C GLY A 70 -2.21 7.15 12.71
N ALA A 71 -2.01 6.51 11.56
CA ALA A 71 -1.71 5.09 11.51
C ALA A 71 -0.24 4.78 11.85
N THR A 72 -0.01 3.58 12.40
CA THR A 72 1.33 2.98 12.45
C THR A 72 1.59 2.28 11.12
N VAL A 73 2.72 2.59 10.49
CA VAL A 73 3.05 2.12 9.14
C VAL A 73 4.27 1.21 9.14
N TYR A 74 4.08 -0.01 8.67
CA TYR A 74 5.12 -0.99 8.37
C TYR A 74 5.36 -0.98 6.87
N GLY A 75 6.59 -0.80 6.41
CA GLY A 75 6.94 -0.81 4.99
C GLY A 75 7.78 -2.02 4.61
N THR A 76 7.56 -2.62 3.44
CA THR A 76 8.49 -3.61 2.90
C THR A 76 9.24 -3.06 1.69
N VAL A 77 10.54 -3.29 1.66
CA VAL A 77 11.44 -2.86 0.58
C VAL A 77 12.54 -3.90 0.34
N SER A 78 13.30 -3.74 -0.78
CA SER A 78 14.34 -4.69 -1.19
C SER A 78 15.76 -4.29 -0.82
N THR A 79 16.01 -3.02 -0.50
CA THR A 79 17.36 -2.50 -0.23
C THR A 79 17.34 -1.47 0.88
N GLU A 80 18.48 -1.26 1.55
CA GLU A 80 18.60 -0.25 2.61
C GLU A 80 18.42 1.18 2.08
N GLU A 81 18.82 1.47 0.85
CA GLU A 81 18.56 2.76 0.22
C GLU A 81 17.05 3.04 0.14
N LYS A 82 16.25 2.05 -0.28
CA LYS A 82 14.78 2.14 -0.30
C LYS A 82 14.20 2.21 1.11
N ALA A 83 14.82 1.55 2.08
CA ALA A 83 14.40 1.63 3.47
C ALA A 83 14.56 3.04 4.02
N ARG A 84 15.66 3.71 3.70
CA ARG A 84 15.88 5.12 4.04
C ARG A 84 14.76 5.99 3.48
N LEU A 85 14.40 5.85 2.20
CA LEU A 85 13.32 6.62 1.57
C LEU A 85 11.95 6.38 2.25
N ALA A 86 11.64 5.13 2.59
CA ALA A 86 10.40 4.79 3.27
C ALA A 86 10.33 5.38 4.69
N ARG A 87 11.46 5.36 5.44
CA ARG A 87 11.55 6.01 6.76
C ARG A 87 11.42 7.52 6.66
N GLU A 88 12.07 8.14 5.68
CA GLU A 88 11.94 9.60 5.41
C GLU A 88 10.51 10.01 5.06
N ALA A 89 9.76 9.12 4.39
CA ALA A 89 8.33 9.31 4.13
C ALA A 89 7.45 9.15 5.38
N GLY A 90 8.00 8.60 6.48
CA GLY A 90 7.34 8.45 7.77
C GLY A 90 6.99 7.02 8.17
N ALA A 91 7.46 5.99 7.47
CA ALA A 91 7.25 4.61 7.92
C ALA A 91 7.88 4.39 9.30
N ASP A 92 7.10 3.84 10.25
CA ASP A 92 7.56 3.59 11.63
C ASP A 92 8.57 2.44 11.66
N GLU A 93 8.31 1.39 10.89
CA GLU A 93 9.19 0.23 10.74
C GLU A 93 9.33 -0.15 9.27
N VAL A 94 10.53 -0.56 8.87
CA VAL A 94 10.80 -0.97 7.49
C VAL A 94 11.50 -2.32 7.48
N ILE A 95 10.94 -3.27 6.74
CA ILE A 95 11.38 -4.66 6.65
C ILE A 95 12.05 -4.87 5.30
N LEU A 96 13.31 -5.32 5.32
CA LEU A 96 14.03 -5.81 4.14
C LEU A 96 13.57 -7.24 3.86
N TYR A 97 12.66 -7.41 2.91
CA TYR A 97 12.10 -8.74 2.58
C TYR A 97 13.11 -9.66 1.89
N THR A 98 14.27 -9.14 1.49
CA THR A 98 15.40 -9.91 0.98
C THR A 98 16.20 -10.62 2.08
N GLU A 99 16.03 -10.20 3.33
CA GLU A 99 16.76 -10.69 4.48
C GLU A 99 15.86 -11.40 5.49
N LYS A 100 14.57 -11.05 5.53
CA LYS A 100 13.62 -11.50 6.54
C LYS A 100 12.27 -11.85 5.93
N ASP A 101 11.59 -12.87 6.49
CA ASP A 101 10.18 -13.10 6.24
C ASP A 101 9.37 -11.95 6.87
N PHE A 102 8.69 -11.18 6.04
CA PHE A 102 7.97 -10.01 6.51
C PHE A 102 6.74 -10.37 7.38
N ALA A 103 6.12 -11.54 7.17
CA ALA A 103 4.99 -11.96 7.99
C ALA A 103 5.45 -12.33 9.42
N GLU A 104 6.61 -12.98 9.56
CA GLU A 104 7.22 -13.25 10.86
C GLU A 104 7.62 -11.96 11.57
N GLU A 105 8.21 -11.00 10.83
CA GLU A 105 8.56 -9.70 11.40
C GLU A 105 7.31 -8.89 11.82
N ILE A 106 6.24 -8.89 11.03
CA ILE A 106 4.97 -8.28 11.44
C ILE A 106 4.41 -8.93 12.70
N ALA A 107 4.42 -10.25 12.78
CA ALA A 107 3.98 -10.95 14.01
C ALA A 107 4.81 -10.52 15.21
N ARG A 108 6.14 -10.45 15.08
CA ARG A 108 7.05 -9.99 16.14
C ARG A 108 6.76 -8.53 16.55
N LEU A 109 6.65 -7.62 15.57
CA LEU A 109 6.46 -6.18 15.80
C LEU A 109 5.09 -5.84 16.38
N THR A 110 4.07 -6.68 16.11
CA THR A 110 2.69 -6.46 16.59
C THR A 110 2.34 -7.33 17.80
N GLY A 111 3.30 -8.07 18.35
CA GLY A 111 3.04 -9.00 19.47
C GLY A 111 2.09 -10.14 19.09
N GLY A 112 2.06 -10.54 17.83
CA GLY A 112 1.18 -11.58 17.30
C GLY A 112 -0.22 -11.12 16.89
N GLU A 113 -0.57 -9.86 17.12
CA GLU A 113 -1.91 -9.34 16.77
C GLU A 113 -2.12 -9.16 15.26
N GLY A 114 -1.05 -8.85 14.50
CA GLY A 114 -1.12 -8.52 13.08
C GLY A 114 -1.55 -7.08 12.80
N VAL A 115 -1.71 -6.76 11.49
CA VAL A 115 -2.08 -5.42 11.01
C VAL A 115 -3.55 -5.35 10.62
N ASP A 116 -4.13 -4.15 10.64
CA ASP A 116 -5.52 -3.90 10.23
C ASP A 116 -5.71 -4.01 8.72
N VAL A 117 -4.71 -3.58 7.97
CA VAL A 117 -4.75 -3.56 6.51
C VAL A 117 -3.37 -3.84 5.91
N VAL A 118 -3.37 -4.61 4.83
CA VAL A 118 -2.22 -4.76 3.93
C VAL A 118 -2.56 -4.13 2.58
N TYR A 119 -1.70 -3.20 2.14
CA TYR A 119 -1.75 -2.63 0.80
C TYR A 119 -0.70 -3.30 -0.08
N ASP A 120 -1.16 -4.14 -0.99
CA ASP A 120 -0.30 -5.00 -1.83
C ASP A 120 -0.36 -4.61 -3.30
N SER A 121 0.76 -4.08 -3.80
CA SER A 121 1.00 -3.80 -5.23
C SER A 121 1.81 -4.90 -5.92
N VAL A 122 2.29 -5.89 -5.17
CA VAL A 122 3.25 -6.89 -5.63
C VAL A 122 2.55 -8.13 -6.19
N GLY A 123 1.57 -8.65 -5.48
CA GLY A 123 0.74 -9.76 -5.97
C GLY A 123 1.30 -11.14 -5.63
N ARG A 124 1.55 -11.99 -6.64
CA ARG A 124 1.87 -13.41 -6.45
C ARG A 124 2.89 -13.68 -5.34
N ALA A 125 3.98 -12.93 -5.31
CA ALA A 125 5.08 -13.19 -4.37
C ALA A 125 4.77 -12.83 -2.91
N THR A 126 3.77 -11.99 -2.66
CA THR A 126 3.48 -11.46 -1.32
C THR A 126 2.12 -11.87 -0.77
N PHE A 127 1.20 -12.28 -1.63
CA PHE A 127 -0.21 -12.43 -1.29
C PHE A 127 -0.47 -13.33 -0.07
N GLU A 128 0.08 -14.55 -0.08
CA GLU A 128 -0.19 -15.50 1.00
C GLU A 128 0.42 -15.07 2.34
N ALA A 129 1.66 -14.55 2.31
CA ALA A 129 2.30 -14.01 3.51
C ALA A 129 1.60 -12.73 4.00
N SER A 130 1.01 -11.93 3.09
CA SER A 130 0.17 -10.79 3.44
C SER A 130 -1.09 -11.20 4.19
N LEU A 131 -1.75 -12.30 3.79
CA LEU A 131 -2.90 -12.82 4.56
C LEU A 131 -2.51 -13.23 5.99
N ARG A 132 -1.32 -13.84 6.15
CA ARG A 132 -0.80 -14.22 7.48
C ARG A 132 -0.42 -13.03 8.35
N SER A 133 -0.16 -11.87 7.74
CA SER A 133 0.20 -10.63 8.46
C SER A 133 -1.01 -9.90 9.03
N LEU A 134 -2.22 -10.24 8.59
CA LEU A 134 -3.44 -9.57 8.99
C LEU A 134 -3.98 -10.09 10.33
N ARG A 135 -4.51 -9.17 11.14
CA ARG A 135 -5.33 -9.57 12.29
C ARG A 135 -6.64 -10.21 11.83
N PRO A 136 -7.36 -10.94 12.71
CA PRO A 136 -8.71 -11.36 12.39
C PRO A 136 -9.60 -10.19 11.91
N ARG A 137 -10.37 -10.42 10.84
CA ARG A 137 -11.18 -9.41 10.14
C ARG A 137 -10.39 -8.23 9.58
N GLY A 138 -9.09 -8.40 9.31
CA GLY A 138 -8.25 -7.44 8.62
C GLY A 138 -8.54 -7.39 7.12
N TYR A 139 -8.03 -6.34 6.47
CA TYR A 139 -8.27 -6.05 5.06
C TYR A 139 -7.05 -6.33 4.19
N MET A 140 -7.18 -7.23 3.24
CA MET A 140 -6.24 -7.43 2.16
C MET A 140 -6.64 -6.57 0.96
N VAL A 141 -5.88 -5.52 0.68
CA VAL A 141 -6.09 -4.60 -0.43
C VAL A 141 -5.06 -4.90 -1.53
N SER A 142 -5.42 -5.76 -2.47
CA SER A 142 -4.57 -6.16 -3.59
C SER A 142 -4.77 -5.20 -4.76
N TYR A 143 -3.98 -4.12 -4.84
CA TYR A 143 -4.17 -3.08 -5.86
C TYR A 143 -3.18 -3.17 -7.04
N GLY A 144 -2.21 -4.08 -6.99
CA GLY A 144 -1.22 -4.30 -8.04
C GLY A 144 -0.81 -5.77 -8.19
N GLN A 145 0.06 -6.04 -9.15
CA GLN A 145 0.55 -7.38 -9.46
C GLN A 145 1.93 -7.36 -10.12
N SER A 146 2.87 -6.57 -9.58
CA SER A 146 4.21 -6.38 -10.18
C SER A 146 5.04 -7.68 -10.25
N SER A 147 4.78 -8.66 -9.38
CA SER A 147 5.41 -9.99 -9.42
C SER A 147 4.60 -11.03 -10.22
N GLY A 148 3.48 -10.63 -10.79
CA GLY A 148 2.52 -11.48 -11.51
C GLY A 148 1.15 -11.55 -10.80
N PRO A 149 0.14 -12.07 -11.50
CA PRO A 149 -1.21 -12.21 -10.94
C PRO A 149 -1.21 -13.19 -9.77
N VAL A 150 -2.12 -12.95 -8.83
CA VAL A 150 -2.44 -13.91 -7.76
C VAL A 150 -3.14 -15.10 -8.39
N GLU A 151 -2.79 -16.31 -8.00
CA GLU A 151 -3.44 -17.53 -8.44
C GLU A 151 -4.92 -17.58 -8.00
N PRO A 152 -5.78 -18.38 -8.66
CA PRO A 152 -7.15 -18.56 -8.23
C PRO A 152 -7.25 -18.90 -6.75
N LEU A 153 -8.08 -18.14 -6.03
CA LEU A 153 -8.18 -18.21 -4.58
C LEU A 153 -9.36 -19.08 -4.15
N ASP A 154 -9.10 -20.09 -3.30
CA ASP A 154 -10.12 -20.70 -2.48
C ASP A 154 -10.58 -19.70 -1.40
N VAL A 155 -11.85 -19.29 -1.45
CA VAL A 155 -12.40 -18.34 -0.47
C VAL A 155 -12.33 -18.83 0.97
N GLN A 156 -12.25 -20.16 1.20
CA GLN A 156 -12.04 -20.72 2.53
C GLN A 156 -10.70 -20.29 3.16
N LEU A 157 -9.74 -19.87 2.35
CA LEU A 157 -8.47 -19.32 2.83
C LEU A 157 -8.70 -18.07 3.67
N LEU A 158 -9.62 -17.20 3.27
CA LEU A 158 -9.97 -15.99 4.04
C LEU A 158 -10.55 -16.33 5.40
N ASN A 159 -11.39 -17.38 5.47
CA ASN A 159 -11.94 -17.89 6.73
C ASN A 159 -10.84 -18.45 7.64
N ARG A 160 -9.94 -19.30 7.09
CA ARG A 160 -8.82 -19.91 7.83
C ARG A 160 -7.88 -18.88 8.43
N HIS A 161 -7.68 -17.74 7.78
CA HIS A 161 -6.85 -16.63 8.28
C HIS A 161 -7.62 -15.62 9.15
N GLY A 162 -8.81 -15.96 9.64
CA GLY A 162 -9.54 -15.12 10.59
C GLY A 162 -10.63 -14.27 9.95
N SER A 163 -11.35 -14.81 8.96
CA SER A 163 -12.49 -14.14 8.31
C SER A 163 -12.11 -12.79 7.68
N LEU A 164 -11.04 -12.80 6.88
CA LEU A 164 -10.47 -11.61 6.26
C LEU A 164 -11.38 -11.00 5.19
N PHE A 165 -11.22 -9.70 4.97
CA PHE A 165 -11.78 -9.00 3.82
C PHE A 165 -10.72 -8.94 2.71
N LEU A 166 -11.14 -9.22 1.47
CA LEU A 166 -10.28 -9.10 0.29
C LEU A 166 -10.95 -8.16 -0.71
N THR A 167 -10.19 -7.20 -1.19
CA THR A 167 -10.64 -6.31 -2.27
C THR A 167 -9.54 -6.14 -3.32
N ARG A 168 -9.99 -5.97 -4.59
CA ARG A 168 -9.14 -5.65 -5.75
C ARG A 168 -9.62 -4.33 -6.35
N PRO A 169 -9.28 -3.20 -5.71
CA PRO A 169 -9.76 -1.91 -6.17
C PRO A 169 -9.04 -1.47 -7.45
N SER A 170 -9.70 -0.61 -8.21
CA SER A 170 -9.16 0.06 -9.39
C SER A 170 -9.49 1.54 -9.33
N LEU A 171 -8.59 2.37 -9.82
CA LEU A 171 -8.86 3.77 -10.14
C LEU A 171 -9.55 3.78 -11.51
N ALA A 172 -10.87 3.70 -11.52
CA ALA A 172 -11.69 3.66 -12.74
C ALA A 172 -12.28 5.02 -13.04
#